data_4c9081f4614702b89ce07f7fc218b582
#
_entry.id   4c9081f4614702b89ce07f7fc218b582
#
_cell.length_a   1.000
_cell.length_b   1.000
_cell.length_c   1.000
_cell.angle_alpha   90.00
_cell.angle_beta   90.00
_cell.angle_gamma   90.00
#
_symmetry.space_group_name_H-M   'P 1'
#
loop_
_entity.id
_entity.type
_entity.pdbx_description
1 polymer ?
#
loop_
_entity_poly.entity_id
_entity_poly.type
_entity_poly.pdbx_seq_one_letter_code
_entity_poly.pdbx_strand_id
1 'polypeptide(L)'
;MTAILQSESRPLHHWTFLLLILLAIVVYYPGLSGDYMFDDTSNLLQNQALDMKTLDMDSLTDAAMSSGAGLLRRPVSMGSFALNRFFFGIDPFSHKVVNLVIHVLTGCLLYLFSHLLLAAYQQHRQPRLSVQAA
;
A
#
# COMPACT_ATOMS: atom_id res chain seq x y z
N MET A 1 -35.47 3.93 -26.52
CA MET A 1 -34.45 4.95 -26.81
C MET A 1 -33.60 5.20 -25.56
N THR A 2 -33.07 4.15 -24.89
CA THR A 2 -32.39 4.24 -23.58
C THR A 2 -31.11 3.39 -23.48
N ALA A 3 -30.57 2.89 -24.60
CA ALA A 3 -29.43 1.97 -24.59
C ALA A 3 -28.08 2.59 -24.94
N ILE A 4 -28.00 3.90 -25.17
CA ILE A 4 -26.79 4.56 -25.73
C ILE A 4 -25.87 5.15 -24.63
N LEU A 5 -26.29 5.26 -23.37
CA LEU A 5 -25.51 5.97 -22.35
C LEU A 5 -24.61 5.10 -21.45
N GLN A 6 -24.49 3.79 -21.70
CA GLN A 6 -23.71 2.92 -20.78
C GLN A 6 -22.29 2.55 -21.26
N SER A 7 -21.84 3.03 -22.42
CA SER A 7 -20.60 2.53 -23.03
C SER A 7 -19.34 3.39 -22.85
N GLU A 8 -19.42 4.64 -22.37
CA GLU A 8 -18.26 5.56 -22.44
C GLU A 8 -17.55 5.86 -21.10
N SER A 9 -18.03 5.43 -19.97
CA SER A 9 -17.46 5.81 -18.68
C SER A 9 -16.24 4.97 -18.25
N ARG A 10 -16.02 3.80 -18.84
CA ARG A 10 -14.95 2.88 -18.41
C ARG A 10 -13.53 3.37 -18.64
N PRO A 11 -13.14 3.98 -19.77
CA PRO A 11 -11.78 4.46 -19.97
C PRO A 11 -11.41 5.63 -19.06
N LEU A 12 -12.35 6.52 -18.77
CA LEU A 12 -12.11 7.74 -17.99
C LEU A 12 -11.65 7.44 -16.56
N HIS A 13 -12.23 6.42 -15.90
CA HIS A 13 -11.86 6.04 -14.53
C HIS A 13 -10.44 5.51 -14.41
N HIS A 14 -9.95 4.75 -15.41
CA HIS A 14 -8.58 4.25 -15.41
C HIS A 14 -7.57 5.38 -15.61
N TRP A 15 -7.84 6.32 -16.51
CA TRP A 15 -6.98 7.49 -16.71
C TRP A 15 -6.93 8.40 -15.49
N THR A 16 -8.07 8.63 -14.84
CA THR A 16 -8.12 9.38 -13.57
C THR A 16 -7.31 8.69 -12.49
N PHE A 17 -7.41 7.37 -12.38
CA PHE A 17 -6.64 6.61 -11.40
C PHE A 17 -5.13 6.67 -11.66
N LEU A 18 -4.70 6.51 -12.92
CA LEU A 18 -3.30 6.67 -13.32
C LEU A 18 -2.77 8.07 -13.02
N LEU A 19 -3.58 9.10 -13.27
CA LEU A 19 -3.22 10.48 -12.93
C LEU A 19 -3.03 10.66 -11.42
N LEU A 20 -3.88 10.06 -10.59
CA LEU A 20 -3.74 10.11 -9.14
C LEU A 20 -2.47 9.40 -8.64
N ILE A 21 -2.11 8.26 -9.24
CA ILE A 21 -0.83 7.58 -8.94
C ILE A 21 0.34 8.48 -9.30
N LEU A 22 0.35 9.06 -10.49
CA LEU A 22 1.40 9.98 -10.93
C LEU A 22 1.52 11.19 -9.99
N LEU A 23 0.38 11.78 -9.61
CA LEU A 23 0.33 12.89 -8.67
C LEU A 23 0.91 12.49 -7.30
N ALA A 24 0.57 11.32 -6.78
CA ALA A 24 1.12 10.81 -5.54
C ALA A 24 2.66 10.69 -5.63
N ILE A 25 3.18 10.11 -6.69
CA ILE A 25 4.64 9.99 -6.91
C ILE A 25 5.30 11.37 -6.94
N VAL A 26 4.74 12.32 -7.69
CA VAL A 26 5.29 13.69 -7.81
C VAL A 26 5.29 14.41 -6.48
N VAL A 27 4.22 14.29 -5.70
CA VAL A 27 4.11 14.92 -4.36
C VAL A 27 5.09 14.31 -3.37
N TYR A 28 5.31 13.00 -3.41
CA TYR A 28 6.24 12.32 -2.50
C TYR A 28 7.72 12.47 -2.91
N TYR A 29 7.99 12.74 -4.19
CA TYR A 29 9.35 12.79 -4.74
C TYR A 29 10.33 13.69 -3.96
N PRO A 30 9.99 14.94 -3.59
CA PRO A 30 10.90 15.79 -2.83
C PRO A 30 11.25 15.24 -1.43
N GLY A 31 10.34 14.47 -0.82
CA GLY A 31 10.54 13.85 0.49
C GLY A 31 11.46 12.64 0.48
N LEU A 32 11.76 12.06 -0.69
CA LEU A 32 12.60 10.85 -0.78
C LEU A 32 14.05 11.12 -0.36
N SER A 33 14.57 12.33 -0.57
CA SER A 33 15.95 12.72 -0.22
C SER A 33 16.15 13.20 1.22
N GLY A 34 15.09 13.20 2.06
CA GLY A 34 15.21 13.60 3.47
C GLY A 34 15.84 12.51 4.34
N ASP A 35 16.41 12.92 5.48
CA ASP A 35 16.96 12.01 6.48
C ASP A 35 15.88 11.28 7.31
N TYR A 36 16.31 10.36 8.18
CA TYR A 36 15.49 9.78 9.22
C TYR A 36 15.07 10.84 10.25
N MET A 37 13.82 10.74 10.72
CA MET A 37 13.26 11.73 11.64
C MET A 37 12.49 11.06 12.78
N PHE A 38 12.44 11.75 13.93
CA PHE A 38 11.63 11.36 15.10
C PHE A 38 11.90 9.93 15.59
N ASP A 39 10.89 9.09 15.54
CA ASP A 39 10.89 7.69 16.00
C ASP A 39 11.65 6.72 15.08
N ASP A 40 12.05 7.14 13.88
CA ASP A 40 12.90 6.34 13.00
C ASP A 40 14.22 5.97 13.67
N THR A 41 14.78 6.86 14.49
CA THR A 41 16.03 6.61 15.20
C THR A 41 15.92 5.39 16.11
N SER A 42 14.87 5.29 16.93
CA SER A 42 14.70 4.18 17.87
C SER A 42 14.17 2.92 17.20
N ASN A 43 13.28 3.05 16.23
CA ASN A 43 12.63 1.90 15.61
C ASN A 43 13.45 1.30 14.46
N LEU A 44 14.21 2.11 13.74
CA LEU A 44 14.98 1.64 12.58
C LEU A 44 16.49 1.63 12.86
N LEU A 45 17.08 2.76 13.24
CA LEU A 45 18.55 2.87 13.34
C LEU A 45 19.12 2.07 14.51
N GLN A 46 18.52 2.18 15.69
CA GLN A 46 19.00 1.53 16.92
C GLN A 46 18.46 0.12 17.11
N ASN A 47 17.53 -0.32 16.28
CA ASN A 47 16.94 -1.65 16.38
C ASN A 47 17.86 -2.70 15.72
N GLN A 48 18.65 -3.37 16.57
CA GLN A 48 19.58 -4.39 16.12
C GLN A 48 18.93 -5.64 15.52
N ALA A 49 17.67 -5.94 15.87
CA ALA A 49 16.97 -7.08 15.29
C ALA A 49 16.68 -6.92 13.79
N LEU A 50 16.69 -5.67 13.27
CA LEU A 50 16.58 -5.42 11.83
C LEU A 50 17.87 -5.68 11.06
N ASP A 51 18.99 -5.92 11.76
CA ASP A 51 20.30 -6.12 11.17
C ASP A 51 20.57 -7.61 10.89
N MET A 52 19.66 -8.21 10.12
CA MET A 52 19.71 -9.63 9.78
C MET A 52 21.02 -9.96 9.06
N LYS A 53 21.70 -11.05 9.49
CA LYS A 53 22.94 -11.56 8.83
C LYS A 53 22.62 -12.64 7.81
N THR A 54 21.51 -13.33 8.00
CA THR A 54 21.01 -14.40 7.14
C THR A 54 19.54 -14.14 6.81
N LEU A 55 19.13 -14.52 5.61
CA LEU A 55 17.73 -14.43 5.19
C LEU A 55 17.04 -15.77 5.48
N ASP A 56 16.68 -15.98 6.75
CA ASP A 56 15.93 -17.13 7.23
C ASP A 56 14.66 -16.71 7.98
N MET A 57 13.76 -17.67 8.21
CA MET A 57 12.47 -17.38 8.83
C MET A 57 12.58 -16.96 10.29
N ASP A 58 13.59 -17.45 11.01
CA ASP A 58 13.78 -17.11 12.42
C ASP A 58 14.25 -15.67 12.56
N SER A 59 15.28 -15.26 11.81
CA SER A 59 15.76 -13.87 11.76
C SER A 59 14.69 -12.90 11.32
N LEU A 60 13.89 -13.27 10.32
CA LEU A 60 12.79 -12.44 9.83
C LEU A 60 11.66 -12.30 10.86
N THR A 61 11.35 -13.38 11.59
CA THR A 61 10.33 -13.35 12.64
C THR A 61 10.78 -12.50 13.82
N ASP A 62 12.03 -12.64 14.25
CA ASP A 62 12.63 -11.84 15.31
C ASP A 62 12.59 -10.35 14.95
N ALA A 63 13.00 -10.01 13.72
CA ALA A 63 12.94 -8.65 13.21
C ALA A 63 11.50 -8.12 13.17
N ALA A 64 10.55 -8.91 12.65
CA ALA A 64 9.14 -8.54 12.56
C ALA A 64 8.49 -8.27 13.92
N MET A 65 8.93 -8.99 14.97
CA MET A 65 8.41 -8.84 16.33
C MET A 65 9.20 -7.85 17.20
N SER A 66 10.21 -7.19 16.67
CA SER A 66 11.15 -6.34 17.39
C SER A 66 10.65 -4.94 17.74
N SER A 67 9.49 -4.52 17.21
CA SER A 67 8.97 -3.17 17.49
C SER A 67 8.56 -2.99 18.95
N GLY A 68 9.03 -1.91 19.56
CA GLY A 68 8.57 -1.43 20.87
C GLY A 68 7.24 -0.66 20.86
N ALA A 69 6.67 -0.42 19.67
CA ALA A 69 5.48 0.42 19.48
C ALA A 69 4.17 -0.34 19.75
N GLY A 70 3.84 -0.54 21.03
CA GLY A 70 2.55 -1.07 21.48
C GLY A 70 2.36 -2.57 21.26
N LEU A 71 1.16 -3.06 21.60
CA LEU A 71 0.81 -4.49 21.60
C LEU A 71 0.84 -5.14 20.22
N LEU A 72 0.56 -4.42 19.16
CA LEU A 72 0.46 -4.94 17.80
C LEU A 72 1.82 -5.10 17.08
N ARG A 73 2.90 -4.56 17.63
CA ARG A 73 4.30 -4.67 17.17
C ARG A 73 4.54 -4.45 15.68
N ARG A 74 3.54 -4.12 14.88
CA ARG A 74 3.59 -3.85 13.43
C ARG A 74 4.44 -4.84 12.62
N PRO A 75 4.21 -6.17 12.72
CA PRO A 75 5.15 -7.18 12.22
C PRO A 75 5.41 -7.08 10.71
N VAL A 76 4.39 -6.73 9.92
CA VAL A 76 4.54 -6.56 8.46
C VAL A 76 5.46 -5.38 8.13
N SER A 77 5.30 -4.24 8.84
CA SER A 77 6.17 -3.08 8.63
C SER A 77 7.60 -3.36 9.06
N MET A 78 7.79 -3.97 10.25
CA MET A 78 9.13 -4.31 10.75
C MET A 78 9.82 -5.33 9.86
N GLY A 79 9.10 -6.35 9.37
CA GLY A 79 9.63 -7.31 8.42
C GLY A 79 10.03 -6.65 7.09
N SER A 80 9.24 -5.69 6.58
CA SER A 80 9.61 -4.95 5.37
C SER A 80 10.85 -4.07 5.57
N PHE A 81 11.00 -3.45 6.75
CA PHE A 81 12.21 -2.68 7.09
C PHE A 81 13.44 -3.57 7.22
N ALA A 82 13.30 -4.75 7.83
CA ALA A 82 14.39 -5.72 7.93
C ALA A 82 14.86 -6.20 6.54
N LEU A 83 13.93 -6.54 5.65
CA LEU A 83 14.24 -6.91 4.28
C LEU A 83 14.90 -5.75 3.51
N ASN A 84 14.37 -4.54 3.65
CA ASN A 84 14.98 -3.37 3.03
C ASN A 84 16.42 -3.17 3.50
N ARG A 85 16.65 -3.23 4.83
CA ARG A 85 17.99 -3.09 5.42
C ARG A 85 18.93 -4.21 5.01
N PHE A 86 18.45 -5.43 4.87
CA PHE A 86 19.23 -6.57 4.41
C PHE A 86 19.76 -6.37 2.99
N PHE A 87 18.94 -5.86 2.06
CA PHE A 87 19.31 -5.69 0.66
C PHE A 87 20.02 -4.36 0.36
N PHE A 88 19.67 -3.28 1.05
CA PHE A 88 20.11 -1.92 0.71
C PHE A 88 20.90 -1.23 1.84
N GLY A 89 21.01 -1.87 3.01
CA GLY A 89 21.67 -1.27 4.17
C GLY A 89 20.82 -0.19 4.86
N ILE A 90 21.49 0.69 5.61
CA ILE A 90 20.87 1.82 6.31
C ILE A 90 20.85 3.02 5.36
N ASP A 91 19.82 3.11 4.53
CA ASP A 91 19.66 4.19 3.58
C ASP A 91 18.22 4.75 3.64
N PRO A 92 18.05 6.05 4.02
CA PRO A 92 16.73 6.68 4.10
C PRO A 92 15.97 6.66 2.78
N PHE A 93 16.68 6.84 1.67
CA PHE A 93 16.08 6.87 0.34
C PHE A 93 15.40 5.53 0.01
N SER A 94 16.11 4.42 0.19
CA SER A 94 15.57 3.08 -0.11
C SER A 94 14.32 2.76 0.74
N HIS A 95 14.33 3.11 2.04
CA HIS A 95 13.18 2.93 2.92
C HIS A 95 11.97 3.74 2.44
N LYS A 96 12.18 4.99 2.03
CA LYS A 96 11.11 5.85 1.53
C LYS A 96 10.56 5.41 0.19
N VAL A 97 11.42 4.91 -0.70
CA VAL A 97 10.99 4.32 -1.98
C VAL A 97 10.13 3.09 -1.74
N VAL A 98 10.53 2.19 -0.86
CA VAL A 98 9.72 1.01 -0.51
C VAL A 98 8.37 1.42 0.08
N ASN A 99 8.33 2.41 0.98
CA ASN A 99 7.09 2.94 1.52
C ASN A 99 6.18 3.54 0.43
N LEU A 100 6.76 4.27 -0.52
CA LEU A 100 6.00 4.80 -1.67
C LEU A 100 5.43 3.67 -2.54
N VAL A 101 6.20 2.62 -2.81
CA VAL A 101 5.72 1.44 -3.55
C VAL A 101 4.56 0.77 -2.82
N ILE A 102 4.69 0.55 -1.50
CA ILE A 102 3.61 -0.03 -0.68
C ILE A 102 2.36 0.88 -0.73
N HIS A 103 2.54 2.19 -0.67
CA HIS A 103 1.44 3.15 -0.77
C HIS A 103 0.70 3.04 -2.11
N VAL A 104 1.42 3.01 -3.21
CA VAL A 104 0.85 2.84 -4.56
C VAL A 104 0.12 1.50 -4.69
N LEU A 105 0.73 0.39 -4.24
CA LEU A 105 0.09 -0.93 -4.25
C LEU A 105 -1.19 -0.95 -3.42
N THR A 106 -1.19 -0.31 -2.26
CA THR A 106 -2.39 -0.17 -1.42
C THR A 106 -3.49 0.60 -2.16
N GLY A 107 -3.13 1.68 -2.84
CA GLY A 107 -4.06 2.43 -3.70
C GLY A 107 -4.65 1.57 -4.82
N CYS A 108 -3.82 0.75 -5.49
CA CYS A 108 -4.28 -0.19 -6.52
C CYS A 108 -5.26 -1.23 -5.97
N LEU A 109 -4.95 -1.81 -4.81
CA LEU A 109 -5.82 -2.80 -4.15
C LEU A 109 -7.15 -2.18 -3.73
N LEU A 110 -7.14 -0.98 -3.16
CA LEU A 110 -8.35 -0.26 -2.78
C LEU A 110 -9.21 0.10 -4.01
N TYR A 111 -8.58 0.51 -5.11
CA TYR A 111 -9.28 0.76 -6.36
C TYR A 111 -9.97 -0.50 -6.88
N LEU A 112 -9.23 -1.63 -6.93
CA LEU A 112 -9.77 -2.92 -7.36
C LEU A 112 -10.92 -3.37 -6.47
N PHE A 113 -10.73 -3.32 -5.16
CA PHE A 113 -11.75 -3.68 -4.17
C PHE A 113 -13.02 -2.84 -4.34
N SER A 114 -12.88 -1.52 -4.46
CA SER A 114 -14.00 -0.61 -4.67
C SER A 114 -14.76 -0.91 -5.96
N HIS A 115 -14.02 -1.21 -7.03
CA HIS A 115 -14.60 -1.57 -8.31
C HIS A 115 -15.40 -2.89 -8.24
N LEU A 116 -14.84 -3.91 -7.60
CA LEU A 116 -15.51 -5.20 -7.40
C LEU A 116 -16.75 -5.07 -6.50
N LEU A 117 -16.64 -4.28 -5.44
CA LEU A 117 -17.75 -4.03 -4.51
C LEU A 117 -18.92 -3.32 -5.22
N LEU A 118 -18.64 -2.30 -6.02
CA LEU A 118 -19.65 -1.60 -6.80
C LEU A 118 -20.31 -2.51 -7.84
N ALA A 119 -19.54 -3.37 -8.52
CA ALA A 119 -20.05 -4.33 -9.46
C ALA A 119 -21.01 -5.34 -8.77
N ALA A 120 -20.59 -5.89 -7.63
CA ALA A 120 -21.43 -6.81 -6.84
C ALA A 120 -22.72 -6.13 -6.34
N TYR A 121 -22.63 -4.88 -5.88
CA TYR A 121 -23.79 -4.11 -5.45
C TYR A 121 -24.79 -3.87 -6.59
N GLN A 122 -24.31 -3.53 -7.78
CA GLN A 122 -25.17 -3.31 -8.97
C GLN A 122 -25.89 -4.61 -9.38
N GLN A 123 -25.19 -5.74 -9.38
CA GLN A 123 -25.80 -7.06 -9.67
C GLN A 123 -26.90 -7.41 -8.66
N HIS A 124 -26.70 -7.11 -7.39
CA HIS A 124 -27.69 -7.42 -6.36
C HIS A 124 -28.92 -6.54 -6.40
N ARG A 125 -28.80 -5.32 -6.91
CA ARG A 125 -29.89 -4.34 -7.01
C ARG A 125 -30.82 -4.60 -8.23
N GLN A 126 -30.32 -5.11 -9.34
CA GLN A 126 -31.09 -5.32 -10.56
C GLN A 126 -32.27 -6.32 -10.42
N PRO A 127 -32.12 -7.48 -9.74
CA PRO A 127 -33.26 -8.40 -9.60
C PRO A 127 -34.41 -7.85 -8.77
N ARG A 128 -34.19 -6.92 -7.84
CA ARG A 128 -35.23 -6.33 -7.01
C ARG A 128 -36.14 -5.36 -7.78
N LEU A 129 -35.60 -4.68 -8.78
CA LEU A 129 -36.37 -3.74 -9.60
C LEU A 129 -37.24 -4.45 -10.65
N SER A 130 -36.83 -5.61 -11.15
CA SER A 130 -37.61 -6.40 -12.09
C SER A 130 -38.83 -7.08 -11.46
N VAL A 131 -38.77 -7.39 -10.15
CA VAL A 131 -39.89 -7.98 -9.40
C VAL A 131 -40.95 -6.94 -9.01
N GLN A 132 -40.56 -5.66 -8.87
CA GLN A 132 -41.51 -4.59 -8.55
C GLN A 132 -42.25 -4.02 -9.77
N ALA A 133 -41.81 -4.35 -10.97
CA ALA A 133 -42.43 -3.88 -12.23
C ALA A 133 -43.37 -4.93 -12.89
N ALA A 134 -43.56 -6.06 -12.28
CA ALA A 134 -44.49 -7.13 -12.69
C ALA A 134 -45.70 -7.21 -11.76
#